data_bb35848e320493d0ee6a833e590460a5
#
_entry.id   bb35848e320493d0ee6a833e590460a5
#
_cell.length_a   1.000
_cell.length_b   1.000
_cell.length_c   1.000
_cell.angle_alpha   90.00
_cell.angle_beta   90.00
_cell.angle_gamma   90.00
#
_symmetry.space_group_name_H-M   'P 1'
#
loop_
_entity.id
_entity.type
_entity.pdbx_description
1 polymer ?
#
loop_
_entity_poly.entity_id
_entity_poly.type
_entity_poly.pdbx_seq_one_letter_code
_entity_poly.pdbx_strand_id
1 'polypeptide(L)'
;SNVKAVADAVDTVGGVKIYVQDAEIKYLNNYIKEYNEKFNQNIPDVTEAGMQQLNGGQAVAYSRIRYLEGGDFARTRRQQNVVSQMFQQIRKLDKDEQNKVFSDLYETVDTDMSKSELMNMADVMIKYNLSDMGGFPYKKSGKNLGSKGDCVIPCDLEENVIMLHKKVYGDKNYQPSETVKDYSSKIVNETGLTKDDATDYGDK
;
A
#
# COMPACT_ATOMS: atom_id res chain seq x y z
N SER A 1 10.57 -3.25 -9.68
CA SER A 1 10.87 -1.81 -9.60
C SER A 1 11.98 -1.55 -8.58
N ASN A 2 12.84 -0.60 -8.87
CA ASN A 2 13.95 -0.24 -8.02
C ASN A 2 13.46 0.75 -6.94
N VAL A 3 13.85 0.53 -5.69
CA VAL A 3 13.54 1.43 -4.55
C VAL A 3 13.94 2.88 -4.83
N LYS A 4 15.06 3.09 -5.54
CA LYS A 4 15.50 4.42 -5.97
C LYS A 4 14.52 5.06 -6.95
N ALA A 5 13.98 4.29 -7.89
CA ALA A 5 13.00 4.80 -8.85
C ALA A 5 11.72 5.32 -8.18
N VAL A 6 11.27 4.67 -7.11
CA VAL A 6 10.13 5.16 -6.31
C VAL A 6 10.48 6.47 -5.61
N ALA A 7 11.70 6.59 -5.07
CA ALA A 7 12.14 7.84 -4.45
C ALA A 7 12.22 8.98 -5.48
N ASP A 8 12.83 8.72 -6.63
CA ASP A 8 12.95 9.71 -7.71
C ASP A 8 11.56 10.16 -8.20
N ALA A 9 10.60 9.24 -8.29
CA ALA A 9 9.22 9.57 -8.64
C ALA A 9 8.52 10.47 -7.61
N VAL A 10 8.74 10.21 -6.32
CA VAL A 10 8.23 11.08 -5.23
C VAL A 10 8.87 12.47 -5.33
N ASP A 11 10.17 12.55 -5.59
CA ASP A 11 10.87 13.83 -5.73
C ASP A 11 10.38 14.62 -6.95
N THR A 12 10.11 13.93 -8.07
CA THR A 12 9.58 14.56 -9.29
C THR A 12 8.24 15.26 -9.06
N VAL A 13 7.40 14.73 -8.15
CA VAL A 13 6.11 15.37 -7.80
C VAL A 13 6.23 16.37 -6.65
N GLY A 14 7.45 16.72 -6.23
CA GLY A 14 7.70 17.67 -5.14
C GLY A 14 7.56 17.08 -3.74
N GLY A 15 7.65 15.76 -3.60
CA GLY A 15 7.50 15.06 -2.32
C GLY A 15 6.05 14.77 -1.96
N VAL A 16 5.86 14.16 -0.78
CA VAL A 16 4.54 13.75 -0.28
C VAL A 16 4.28 14.27 1.14
N LYS A 17 3.04 14.68 1.41
CA LYS A 17 2.62 15.12 2.75
C LYS A 17 2.11 13.93 3.55
N ILE A 18 2.85 13.55 4.58
CA ILE A 18 2.54 12.41 5.44
C ILE A 18 2.50 12.87 6.90
N TYR A 19 1.50 12.42 7.64
CA TYR A 19 1.49 12.56 9.08
C TYR A 19 2.39 11.47 9.69
N VAL A 20 3.51 11.89 10.27
CA VAL A 20 4.47 11.00 10.94
C VAL A 20 4.16 11.00 12.43
N GLN A 21 3.97 9.81 13.00
CA GLN A 21 3.76 9.64 14.43
C GLN A 21 5.09 9.68 15.17
N ASP A 22 5.08 10.12 16.44
CA ASP A 22 6.28 10.16 17.27
C ASP A 22 6.98 8.79 17.36
N ALA A 23 6.21 7.71 17.53
CA ALA A 23 6.73 6.34 17.56
C ALA A 23 7.39 5.90 16.24
N GLU A 24 7.10 6.55 15.13
CA GLU A 24 7.65 6.20 13.80
C GLU A 24 9.01 6.83 13.55
N ILE A 25 9.34 7.98 14.17
CA ILE A 25 10.53 8.79 13.88
C ILE A 25 11.82 7.95 13.99
N LYS A 26 11.97 7.21 15.07
CA LYS A 26 13.16 6.35 15.27
C LYS A 26 13.36 5.34 14.13
N TYR A 27 12.28 4.67 13.73
CA TYR A 27 12.35 3.66 12.66
C TYR A 27 12.54 4.29 11.29
N LEU A 28 11.86 5.41 11.05
CA LEU A 28 12.01 6.21 9.84
C LEU A 28 13.48 6.61 9.64
N ASN A 29 14.11 7.20 10.65
CA ASN A 29 15.49 7.66 10.57
C ASN A 29 16.50 6.50 10.43
N ASN A 30 16.23 5.34 11.02
CA ASN A 30 17.04 4.16 10.78
C ASN A 30 16.99 3.75 9.29
N TYR A 31 15.81 3.76 8.67
CA TYR A 31 15.68 3.44 7.25
C TYR A 31 16.21 4.56 6.33
N ILE A 32 16.17 5.83 6.75
CA ILE A 32 16.84 6.94 6.04
C ILE A 32 18.36 6.70 6.03
N LYS A 33 18.94 6.32 7.17
CA LYS A 33 20.37 6.00 7.25
C LYS A 33 20.74 4.86 6.31
N GLU A 34 19.99 3.73 6.33
CA GLU A 34 20.20 2.61 5.40
C GLU A 34 20.10 3.06 3.93
N TYR A 35 19.15 3.95 3.62
CA TYR A 35 18.97 4.48 2.27
C TYR A 35 20.18 5.33 1.86
N ASN A 36 20.64 6.23 2.73
CA ASN A 36 21.80 7.07 2.51
C ASN A 36 23.07 6.26 2.26
N GLU A 37 23.32 5.23 3.09
CA GLU A 37 24.45 4.33 2.92
C GLU A 37 24.40 3.56 1.59
N LYS A 38 23.22 3.01 1.26
CA LYS A 38 23.04 2.19 0.05
C LYS A 38 23.17 2.98 -1.24
N PHE A 39 22.69 4.22 -1.28
CA PHE A 39 22.61 5.03 -2.51
C PHE A 39 23.57 6.21 -2.51
N ASN A 40 24.47 6.30 -1.53
CA ASN A 40 25.43 7.40 -1.35
C ASN A 40 24.73 8.77 -1.37
N GLN A 41 23.65 8.89 -0.57
CA GLN A 41 22.87 10.09 -0.43
C GLN A 41 23.11 10.75 0.95
N ASN A 42 22.63 11.96 1.13
CA ASN A 42 22.67 12.66 2.42
C ASN A 42 21.30 13.28 2.73
N ILE A 43 20.30 12.43 2.82
CA ILE A 43 18.92 12.81 3.15
C ILE A 43 18.86 13.08 4.66
N PRO A 44 18.29 14.23 5.09
CA PRO A 44 18.21 14.56 6.50
C PRO A 44 17.20 13.70 7.24
N ASP A 45 17.44 13.51 8.52
CA ASP A 45 16.51 12.87 9.44
C ASP A 45 15.21 13.69 9.60
N VAL A 46 14.12 13.02 9.93
CA VAL A 46 12.88 13.64 10.39
C VAL A 46 12.97 13.81 11.90
N THR A 47 12.87 15.04 12.38
CA THR A 47 13.11 15.38 13.79
C THR A 47 11.84 15.56 14.63
N GLU A 48 10.70 15.80 13.98
CA GLU A 48 9.44 16.12 14.66
C GLU A 48 8.29 15.25 14.11
N ALA A 49 7.37 14.90 15.01
CA ALA A 49 6.12 14.28 14.64
C ALA A 49 5.15 15.30 14.01
N GLY A 50 4.09 14.82 13.40
CA GLY A 50 3.07 15.65 12.76
C GLY A 50 3.13 15.59 11.24
N MET A 51 2.53 16.59 10.59
CA MET A 51 2.46 16.65 9.14
C MET A 51 3.81 17.06 8.56
N GLN A 52 4.47 16.14 7.87
CA GLN A 52 5.79 16.32 7.28
C GLN A 52 5.69 16.31 5.74
N GLN A 53 6.50 17.15 5.08
CA GLN A 53 6.75 17.06 3.64
C GLN A 53 7.96 16.14 3.43
N LEU A 54 7.69 14.88 3.12
CA LEU A 54 8.74 13.88 2.91
C LEU A 54 9.26 13.94 1.47
N ASN A 55 10.58 13.98 1.32
CA ASN A 55 11.22 13.75 0.02
C ASN A 55 11.20 12.24 -0.34
N GLY A 56 11.70 11.90 -1.53
CA GLY A 56 11.64 10.53 -2.04
C GLY A 56 12.28 9.49 -1.14
N GLY A 57 13.49 9.77 -0.65
CA GLY A 57 14.17 8.83 0.24
C GLY A 57 13.49 8.70 1.60
N GLN A 58 12.97 9.79 2.16
CA GLN A 58 12.17 9.76 3.40
C GLN A 58 10.85 9.01 3.21
N ALA A 59 10.16 9.21 2.08
CA ALA A 59 8.91 8.51 1.77
C ALA A 59 9.12 7.01 1.59
N VAL A 60 10.21 6.62 0.92
CA VAL A 60 10.61 5.21 0.82
C VAL A 60 10.95 4.64 2.20
N ALA A 61 11.71 5.34 3.03
CA ALA A 61 12.04 4.93 4.38
C ALA A 61 10.78 4.74 5.23
N TYR A 62 9.84 5.69 5.18
CA TYR A 62 8.53 5.61 5.85
C TYR A 62 7.74 4.36 5.40
N SER A 63 7.70 4.08 4.11
CA SER A 63 6.97 2.94 3.55
C SER A 63 7.54 1.57 3.97
N ARG A 64 8.74 1.53 4.55
CA ARG A 64 9.41 0.30 5.00
C ARG A 64 9.17 -0.03 6.47
N ILE A 65 8.63 0.89 7.27
CA ILE A 65 8.41 0.69 8.71
C ILE A 65 7.43 -0.46 8.94
N ARG A 66 7.86 -1.48 9.71
CA ARG A 66 7.04 -2.64 10.05
C ARG A 66 7.16 -3.11 11.51
N TYR A 67 8.08 -2.54 12.29
CA TYR A 67 8.36 -2.97 13.66
C TYR A 67 7.50 -2.25 14.72
N LEU A 68 6.38 -1.68 14.29
CA LEU A 68 5.36 -1.08 15.13
C LEU A 68 4.10 -1.95 15.14
N GLU A 69 3.16 -1.62 16.02
CA GLU A 69 1.86 -2.27 16.08
C GLU A 69 1.21 -2.35 14.68
N GLY A 70 0.60 -3.50 14.36
CA GLY A 70 0.04 -3.79 13.05
C GLY A 70 1.02 -4.38 12.02
N GLY A 71 2.34 -4.46 12.32
CA GLY A 71 3.33 -5.19 11.52
C GLY A 71 3.27 -4.93 10.01
N ASP A 72 3.12 -5.99 9.21
CA ASP A 72 3.05 -5.92 7.75
C ASP A 72 1.78 -5.21 7.22
N PHE A 73 0.68 -5.26 7.94
CA PHE A 73 -0.53 -4.50 7.57
C PHE A 73 -0.31 -3.00 7.72
N ALA A 74 0.33 -2.58 8.81
CA ALA A 74 0.71 -1.18 9.00
C ALA A 74 1.71 -0.71 7.93
N ARG A 75 2.66 -1.58 7.52
CA ARG A 75 3.56 -1.30 6.40
C ARG A 75 2.78 -1.10 5.09
N THR A 76 1.84 -1.98 4.78
CA THR A 76 0.99 -1.85 3.58
C THR A 76 0.22 -0.53 3.58
N ARG A 77 -0.35 -0.11 4.71
CA ARG A 77 -1.01 1.21 4.82
C ARG A 77 -0.05 2.37 4.57
N ARG A 78 1.18 2.32 5.10
CA ARG A 78 2.18 3.35 4.83
C ARG A 78 2.51 3.45 3.35
N GLN A 79 2.64 2.30 2.66
CA GLN A 79 2.83 2.26 1.21
C GLN A 79 1.64 2.87 0.47
N GLN A 80 0.42 2.51 0.84
CA GLN A 80 -0.81 3.07 0.28
C GLN A 80 -0.89 4.60 0.50
N ASN A 81 -0.50 5.08 1.68
CA ASN A 81 -0.46 6.52 1.98
C ASN A 81 0.50 7.25 1.05
N VAL A 82 1.72 6.73 0.86
CA VAL A 82 2.69 7.32 -0.08
C VAL A 82 2.12 7.38 -1.48
N VAL A 83 1.59 6.28 -2.01
CA VAL A 83 1.00 6.21 -3.35
C VAL A 83 -0.18 7.18 -3.48
N SER A 84 -1.08 7.23 -2.49
CA SER A 84 -2.22 8.14 -2.49
C SER A 84 -1.78 9.60 -2.53
N GLN A 85 -0.79 9.97 -1.73
CA GLN A 85 -0.25 11.33 -1.70
C GLN A 85 0.46 11.70 -3.01
N MET A 86 1.25 10.78 -3.59
CA MET A 86 1.84 10.97 -4.91
C MET A 86 0.75 11.28 -5.96
N PHE A 87 -0.32 10.47 -5.96
CA PHE A 87 -1.42 10.65 -6.90
C PHE A 87 -2.11 12.01 -6.73
N GLN A 88 -2.31 12.45 -5.49
CA GLN A 88 -2.85 13.78 -5.20
C GLN A 88 -1.93 14.91 -5.67
N GLN A 89 -0.60 14.74 -5.60
CA GLN A 89 0.33 15.73 -6.13
C GLN A 89 0.32 15.75 -7.66
N ILE A 90 0.39 14.59 -8.31
CA ILE A 90 0.32 14.49 -9.79
C ILE A 90 -0.92 15.19 -10.34
N ARG A 91 -2.07 15.06 -9.68
CA ARG A 91 -3.32 15.72 -10.09
C ARG A 91 -3.29 17.25 -10.05
N LYS A 92 -2.35 17.84 -9.31
CA LYS A 92 -2.19 19.31 -9.23
C LYS A 92 -1.24 19.86 -10.29
N LEU A 93 -0.45 19.01 -10.91
CA LEU A 93 0.46 19.35 -11.98
C LEU A 93 -0.29 19.67 -13.26
N ASP A 94 0.30 20.51 -14.11
CA ASP A 94 -0.21 20.69 -15.47
C ASP A 94 0.01 19.45 -16.35
N LYS A 95 -0.55 19.47 -17.55
CA LYS A 95 -0.50 18.30 -18.43
C LYS A 95 0.92 17.92 -18.88
N ASP A 96 1.77 18.89 -19.10
CA ASP A 96 3.15 18.65 -19.54
C ASP A 96 3.99 18.08 -18.41
N GLU A 97 3.81 18.59 -17.18
CA GLU A 97 4.42 18.07 -15.97
C GLU A 97 3.94 16.64 -15.67
N GLN A 98 2.63 16.36 -15.79
CA GLN A 98 2.08 15.01 -15.66
C GLN A 98 2.70 14.04 -16.65
N ASN A 99 2.78 14.44 -17.93
CA ASN A 99 3.37 13.62 -18.97
C ASN A 99 4.85 13.31 -18.68
N LYS A 100 5.58 14.30 -18.18
CA LYS A 100 6.98 14.10 -17.77
C LYS A 100 7.09 13.07 -16.65
N VAL A 101 6.29 13.20 -15.57
CA VAL A 101 6.28 12.24 -14.45
C VAL A 101 6.03 10.82 -14.94
N PHE A 102 5.02 10.60 -15.79
CA PHE A 102 4.70 9.26 -16.28
C PHE A 102 5.76 8.75 -17.27
N SER A 103 6.36 9.63 -18.05
CA SER A 103 7.48 9.27 -18.93
C SER A 103 8.71 8.81 -18.13
N ASP A 104 9.05 9.53 -17.06
CA ASP A 104 10.18 9.20 -16.20
C ASP A 104 9.90 7.88 -15.43
N LEU A 105 8.67 7.66 -14.97
CA LEU A 105 8.25 6.41 -14.36
C LEU A 105 8.33 5.22 -15.32
N TYR A 106 7.95 5.40 -16.58
CA TYR A 106 8.02 4.33 -17.59
C TYR A 106 9.42 3.76 -17.73
N GLU A 107 10.45 4.61 -17.72
CA GLU A 107 11.86 4.19 -17.85
C GLU A 107 12.35 3.35 -16.63
N THR A 108 11.56 3.33 -15.54
CA THR A 108 11.93 2.64 -14.29
C THR A 108 11.13 1.37 -14.03
N VAL A 109 10.18 1.03 -14.90
CA VAL A 109 9.27 -0.10 -14.75
C VAL A 109 9.51 -1.11 -15.87
N ASP A 110 9.70 -2.37 -15.51
CA ASP A 110 9.70 -3.47 -16.47
C ASP A 110 8.23 -3.85 -16.76
N THR A 111 7.79 -3.63 -17.98
CA THR A 111 6.42 -3.91 -18.46
C THR A 111 6.44 -4.27 -19.94
N ASP A 112 5.47 -5.07 -20.36
CA ASP A 112 5.17 -5.37 -21.75
C ASP A 112 4.28 -4.32 -22.43
N MET A 113 3.78 -3.35 -21.66
CA MET A 113 3.03 -2.21 -22.20
C MET A 113 3.96 -1.26 -22.94
N SER A 114 3.52 -0.75 -24.08
CA SER A 114 4.19 0.35 -24.74
C SER A 114 4.04 1.65 -23.93
N LYS A 115 4.97 2.60 -24.17
CA LYS A 115 4.92 3.92 -23.52
C LYS A 115 3.58 4.63 -23.82
N SER A 116 3.08 4.50 -25.03
CA SER A 116 1.81 5.11 -25.46
C SER A 116 0.60 4.52 -24.70
N GLU A 117 0.58 3.21 -24.47
CA GLU A 117 -0.48 2.57 -23.69
C GLU A 117 -0.44 3.01 -22.23
N LEU A 118 0.75 3.07 -21.63
CA LEU A 118 0.91 3.56 -20.26
C LEU A 118 0.48 5.02 -20.12
N MET A 119 0.84 5.90 -21.07
CA MET A 119 0.41 7.30 -21.06
C MET A 119 -1.10 7.44 -21.20
N ASN A 120 -1.74 6.67 -22.08
CA ASN A 120 -3.20 6.64 -22.21
C ASN A 120 -3.89 6.17 -20.93
N MET A 121 -3.34 5.15 -20.29
CA MET A 121 -3.86 4.65 -19.00
C MET A 121 -3.69 5.71 -17.91
N ALA A 122 -2.56 6.39 -17.85
CA ALA A 122 -2.31 7.47 -16.90
C ALA A 122 -3.32 8.62 -17.05
N ASP A 123 -3.65 9.01 -18.26
CA ASP A 123 -4.67 10.04 -18.56
C ASP A 123 -6.07 9.66 -18.04
N VAL A 124 -6.40 8.39 -18.05
CA VAL A 124 -7.64 7.88 -17.50
C VAL A 124 -7.57 7.82 -15.97
N MET A 125 -6.45 7.30 -15.42
CA MET A 125 -6.26 7.15 -13.98
C MET A 125 -6.31 8.47 -13.21
N ILE A 126 -5.76 9.56 -13.77
CA ILE A 126 -5.78 10.90 -13.14
C ILE A 126 -7.22 11.38 -12.89
N LYS A 127 -8.19 10.95 -13.70
CA LYS A 127 -9.59 11.31 -13.55
C LYS A 127 -10.31 10.55 -12.42
N TYR A 128 -9.77 9.40 -12.00
CA TYR A 128 -10.32 8.63 -10.90
C TYR A 128 -10.00 9.26 -9.55
N ASN A 129 -10.92 9.12 -8.62
CA ASN A 129 -10.68 9.49 -7.23
C ASN A 129 -10.25 8.24 -6.44
N LEU A 130 -9.03 8.26 -5.90
CA LEU A 130 -8.56 7.22 -4.98
C LEU A 130 -9.14 7.47 -3.58
N SER A 131 -10.42 7.17 -3.40
CA SER A 131 -11.14 7.48 -2.15
C SER A 131 -11.10 6.33 -1.14
N ASP A 132 -10.90 5.10 -1.59
CA ASP A 132 -10.94 3.92 -0.73
C ASP A 132 -9.92 2.88 -1.21
N MET A 133 -8.78 2.83 -0.54
CA MET A 133 -7.75 1.82 -0.79
C MET A 133 -7.86 0.75 0.29
N GLY A 134 -8.52 -0.34 -0.04
CA GLY A 134 -8.65 -1.51 0.82
C GLY A 134 -7.93 -2.73 0.25
N GLY A 135 -7.70 -3.72 1.08
CA GLY A 135 -7.12 -5.01 0.69
C GLY A 135 -8.05 -6.18 0.99
N PHE A 136 -8.02 -7.19 0.14
CA PHE A 136 -8.65 -8.48 0.43
C PHE A 136 -7.62 -9.39 1.14
N PRO A 137 -8.01 -10.16 2.19
CA PRO A 137 -9.31 -10.21 2.86
C PRO A 137 -9.61 -8.97 3.70
N TYR A 138 -10.87 -8.57 3.80
CA TYR A 138 -11.33 -7.45 4.62
C TYR A 138 -11.33 -7.82 6.11
N LYS A 139 -11.93 -8.99 6.43
CA LYS A 139 -11.89 -9.60 7.76
C LYS A 139 -10.76 -10.60 7.80
N LYS A 140 -9.71 -10.30 8.56
CA LYS A 140 -8.48 -11.10 8.61
C LYS A 140 -7.86 -11.09 9.98
N SER A 141 -7.03 -12.10 10.25
CA SER A 141 -6.17 -12.16 11.43
C SER A 141 -4.84 -12.80 11.06
N GLY A 142 -3.78 -12.45 11.79
CA GLY A 142 -2.47 -13.10 11.64
C GLY A 142 -2.41 -14.36 12.53
N LYS A 143 -1.91 -15.48 11.98
CA LYS A 143 -1.64 -16.69 12.74
C LYS A 143 -0.39 -17.40 12.25
N ASN A 144 0.45 -17.83 13.20
CA ASN A 144 1.56 -18.72 12.88
C ASN A 144 1.04 -20.14 12.71
N LEU A 145 1.27 -20.74 11.55
CA LEU A 145 0.84 -22.09 11.18
C LEU A 145 2.03 -23.07 11.15
N GLY A 146 2.96 -22.96 12.09
CA GLY A 146 4.11 -23.86 12.23
C GLY A 146 5.02 -23.84 10.99
N SER A 147 5.12 -24.94 10.27
CA SER A 147 5.99 -25.04 9.08
C SER A 147 5.61 -24.09 7.93
N LYS A 148 4.38 -23.57 7.91
CA LYS A 148 3.91 -22.57 6.93
C LYS A 148 4.30 -21.13 7.33
N GLY A 149 4.80 -20.93 8.57
CA GLY A 149 5.16 -19.61 9.10
C GLY A 149 3.95 -18.74 9.43
N ASP A 150 4.16 -17.41 9.44
CA ASP A 150 3.11 -16.44 9.71
C ASP A 150 2.22 -16.24 8.48
N CYS A 151 0.94 -16.55 8.65
CA CYS A 151 -0.05 -16.50 7.60
C CYS A 151 -1.13 -15.45 7.89
N VAL A 152 -1.63 -14.82 6.84
CA VAL A 152 -2.84 -14.00 6.89
C VAL A 152 -4.03 -14.91 6.64
N ILE A 153 -4.90 -15.03 7.63
CA ILE A 153 -6.07 -15.89 7.58
C ILE A 153 -7.31 -15.03 7.32
N PRO A 154 -8.08 -15.31 6.25
CA PRO A 154 -9.39 -14.69 6.10
C PRO A 154 -10.33 -15.24 7.18
N CYS A 155 -10.75 -14.35 8.08
CA CYS A 155 -11.72 -14.69 9.12
C CYS A 155 -13.10 -14.72 8.50
N ASP A 156 -13.58 -15.93 8.20
CA ASP A 156 -14.72 -16.25 7.35
C ASP A 156 -14.51 -15.82 5.87
N LEU A 157 -13.98 -16.75 5.06
CA LEU A 157 -13.76 -16.51 3.62
C LEU A 157 -15.07 -16.22 2.88
N GLU A 158 -16.17 -16.88 3.26
CA GLU A 158 -17.47 -16.69 2.64
C GLU A 158 -17.94 -15.23 2.79
N GLU A 159 -17.87 -14.67 4.02
CA GLU A 159 -18.22 -13.28 4.27
C GLU A 159 -17.27 -12.30 3.54
N ASN A 160 -15.99 -12.61 3.50
CA ASN A 160 -15.01 -11.80 2.76
C ASN A 160 -15.32 -11.72 1.26
N VAL A 161 -15.74 -12.83 0.64
CA VAL A 161 -16.11 -12.88 -0.78
C VAL A 161 -17.41 -12.11 -1.03
N ILE A 162 -18.41 -12.21 -0.14
CA ILE A 162 -19.63 -11.39 -0.20
C ILE A 162 -19.27 -9.88 -0.14
N MET A 163 -18.38 -9.50 0.78
CA MET A 163 -17.92 -8.12 0.89
C MET A 163 -17.19 -7.65 -0.37
N LEU A 164 -16.37 -8.52 -0.99
CA LEU A 164 -15.67 -8.22 -2.24
C LEU A 164 -16.66 -7.91 -3.36
N HIS A 165 -17.65 -8.78 -3.56
CA HIS A 165 -18.67 -8.58 -4.60
C HIS A 165 -19.47 -7.32 -4.38
N LYS A 166 -19.84 -7.03 -3.13
CA LYS A 166 -20.56 -5.80 -2.77
C LYS A 166 -19.72 -4.55 -3.03
N LYS A 167 -18.43 -4.55 -2.65
CA LYS A 167 -17.56 -3.37 -2.77
C LYS A 167 -17.08 -3.11 -4.20
N VAL A 168 -16.67 -4.16 -4.92
CA VAL A 168 -16.06 -4.03 -6.25
C VAL A 168 -17.10 -3.99 -7.36
N TYR A 169 -18.12 -4.86 -7.27
CA TYR A 169 -19.12 -5.02 -8.34
C TYR A 169 -20.47 -4.40 -8.01
N GLY A 170 -20.67 -3.89 -6.79
CA GLY A 170 -21.96 -3.35 -6.35
C GLY A 170 -23.04 -4.42 -6.14
N ASP A 171 -22.68 -5.70 -6.23
CA ASP A 171 -23.60 -6.83 -6.06
C ASP A 171 -23.89 -7.06 -4.58
N LYS A 172 -25.06 -6.60 -4.14
CA LYS A 172 -25.53 -6.74 -2.75
C LYS A 172 -26.15 -8.09 -2.44
N ASN A 173 -26.44 -8.88 -3.47
CA ASN A 173 -27.18 -10.15 -3.36
C ASN A 173 -26.32 -11.36 -3.75
N TYR A 174 -25.03 -11.17 -3.90
CA TYR A 174 -24.11 -12.23 -4.25
C TYR A 174 -24.21 -13.42 -3.29
N GLN A 175 -24.30 -14.61 -3.85
CA GLN A 175 -24.30 -15.87 -3.11
C GLN A 175 -23.00 -16.63 -3.41
N PRO A 176 -22.20 -16.94 -2.40
CA PRO A 176 -20.98 -17.70 -2.56
C PRO A 176 -21.23 -19.09 -3.14
N SER A 177 -20.34 -19.52 -4.02
CA SER A 177 -20.39 -20.89 -4.56
C SER A 177 -20.11 -21.93 -3.46
N GLU A 178 -20.53 -23.18 -3.69
CA GLU A 178 -20.22 -24.28 -2.77
C GLU A 178 -18.69 -24.43 -2.56
N THR A 179 -17.90 -24.18 -3.61
CA THR A 179 -16.44 -24.20 -3.50
C THR A 179 -15.92 -23.16 -2.48
N VAL A 180 -16.47 -21.94 -2.47
CA VAL A 180 -16.09 -20.90 -1.50
C VAL A 180 -16.48 -21.33 -0.08
N LYS A 181 -17.67 -21.89 0.10
CA LYS A 181 -18.16 -22.38 1.41
C LYS A 181 -17.29 -23.52 1.94
N ASP A 182 -16.93 -24.47 1.06
CA ASP A 182 -16.04 -25.58 1.40
C ASP A 182 -14.66 -25.09 1.86
N TYR A 183 -14.05 -24.14 1.14
CA TYR A 183 -12.77 -23.56 1.54
C TYR A 183 -12.90 -22.73 2.81
N SER A 184 -13.98 -21.99 3.00
CA SER A 184 -14.23 -21.26 4.24
C SER A 184 -14.26 -22.21 5.44
N SER A 185 -15.01 -23.29 5.33
CA SER A 185 -15.11 -24.33 6.36
C SER A 185 -13.74 -24.99 6.65
N LYS A 186 -12.95 -25.30 5.61
CA LYS A 186 -11.60 -25.87 5.77
C LYS A 186 -10.68 -24.92 6.51
N ILE A 187 -10.69 -23.63 6.15
CA ILE A 187 -9.86 -22.60 6.82
C ILE A 187 -10.22 -22.52 8.31
N VAL A 188 -11.50 -22.44 8.64
CA VAL A 188 -11.97 -22.42 10.03
C VAL A 188 -11.52 -23.67 10.78
N ASN A 189 -11.70 -24.86 10.19
CA ASN A 189 -11.32 -26.12 10.82
C ASN A 189 -9.82 -26.25 11.06
N GLU A 190 -8.99 -25.80 10.12
CA GLU A 190 -7.52 -25.86 10.24
C GLU A 190 -6.96 -24.77 11.17
N THR A 191 -7.58 -23.62 11.22
CA THR A 191 -7.02 -22.45 11.92
C THR A 191 -7.72 -22.18 13.25
N GLY A 192 -8.97 -22.60 13.41
CA GLY A 192 -9.84 -22.26 14.53
C GLY A 192 -10.28 -20.78 14.53
N LEU A 193 -9.98 -20.00 13.48
CA LEU A 193 -10.33 -18.58 13.38
C LEU A 193 -11.65 -18.42 12.63
N THR A 194 -12.57 -17.69 13.25
CA THR A 194 -13.90 -17.35 12.74
C THR A 194 -14.01 -15.86 12.43
N LYS A 195 -15.17 -15.40 12.00
CA LYS A 195 -15.43 -13.97 11.75
C LYS A 195 -15.23 -13.08 13.00
N ASP A 196 -15.41 -13.65 14.19
CA ASP A 196 -15.30 -12.91 15.44
C ASP A 196 -13.83 -12.71 15.88
N ASP A 197 -12.90 -13.44 15.26
CA ASP A 197 -11.46 -13.35 15.49
C ASP A 197 -10.75 -12.34 14.56
N ALA A 198 -11.52 -11.63 13.75
CA ALA A 198 -10.95 -10.62 12.84
C ALA A 198 -10.32 -9.47 13.63
N THR A 199 -9.04 -9.20 13.36
CA THR A 199 -8.30 -8.11 13.97
C THR A 199 -8.52 -6.83 13.17
N ASP A 200 -8.85 -5.72 13.87
CA ASP A 200 -8.88 -4.39 13.26
C ASP A 200 -7.44 -3.88 13.10
N TYR A 201 -6.92 -3.97 11.88
CA TYR A 201 -5.62 -3.38 11.54
C TYR A 201 -5.71 -1.92 11.11
N GLY A 202 -6.87 -1.27 11.34
CA GLY A 202 -7.13 0.13 10.96
C GLY A 202 -7.40 0.33 9.48
N ASP A 203 -7.98 -0.65 8.83
CA ASP A 203 -8.41 -0.61 7.41
C ASP A 203 -9.72 0.19 7.24
N LYS A 204 -9.82 1.40 7.86
CA LYS A 204 -10.97 2.31 7.71
C LYS A 204 -10.68 3.40 6.70
#